data_a354c10cb757ec07523c45493acd19f4
#
_entry.id   a354c10cb757ec07523c45493acd19f4
#
_cell.length_a   1.000
_cell.length_b   1.000
_cell.length_c   1.000
_cell.angle_alpha   90.00
_cell.angle_beta   90.00
_cell.angle_gamma   90.00
#
_symmetry.space_group_name_H-M   'P 1'
#
loop_
_entity.id
_entity.type
_entity.pdbx_description
1 polymer ?
#
loop_
_entity_poly.entity_id
_entity_poly.type
_entity_poly.pdbx_seq_one_letter_code
_entity_poly.pdbx_strand_id
1 'polypeptide(L)'
;MSVVKSFAWRWLAVRGSLRSSLMKSLIFPLLLLSLSEMQAQFPTIPMVLQPGKVLGKAEYVVDYSYWSKMAPQSKDSVEDIIRIELGQTLVKSYSYKLWQADSALTHAPDKSARMRVPDEGMSPFWYYRDLTNGRTQVWYRTPLSGPILSYIDTPTFSWTITGSKKTISGYETQLATCVFRGRSYEAWFTPSIPISAGPSLFGGLPGLILELRSVDGTHHFTLDALQKRAGDIVEWKVRLVKTVSRPQFRNYYERVHKHPIQTLRSNGQRIYPQDDQGNFISEAEAVDWQIPYNPIELE
;
A
#
# COMPACT_ATOMS: atom_id res chain seq x y z
N MET A 1 -27.44 12.92 6.17
CA MET A 1 -26.67 14.09 5.71
C MET A 1 -25.57 14.35 6.73
N SER A 2 -24.40 13.82 6.50
CA SER A 2 -23.22 13.99 7.33
C SER A 2 -22.22 14.83 6.54
N VAL A 3 -21.90 16.00 7.08
CA VAL A 3 -21.02 16.99 6.47
C VAL A 3 -19.59 16.53 6.68
N VAL A 4 -18.94 16.07 5.61
CA VAL A 4 -17.50 15.86 5.58
C VAL A 4 -16.83 17.24 5.57
N LYS A 5 -16.22 17.63 6.69
CA LYS A 5 -15.39 18.84 6.75
C LYS A 5 -14.01 18.50 6.20
N SER A 6 -13.69 19.05 5.04
CA SER A 6 -12.34 19.07 4.49
C SER A 6 -11.44 19.97 5.34
N PHE A 7 -10.42 19.45 5.97
CA PHE A 7 -9.40 20.22 6.67
C PHE A 7 -8.22 20.49 5.76
N ALA A 8 -7.94 21.77 5.54
CA ALA A 8 -6.79 22.24 4.78
C ALA A 8 -5.57 22.39 5.70
N TRP A 9 -4.49 21.71 5.39
CA TRP A 9 -3.20 21.80 6.06
C TRP A 9 -2.54 23.16 5.84
N ARG A 10 -2.28 23.91 6.92
CA ARG A 10 -1.48 25.16 6.86
C ARG A 10 -0.04 24.87 7.30
N TRP A 11 0.89 25.06 6.38
CA TRP A 11 2.32 25.05 6.66
C TRP A 11 2.78 26.40 7.17
N LEU A 12 3.38 26.44 8.35
CA LEU A 12 4.09 27.61 8.84
C LEU A 12 5.56 27.55 8.39
N ALA A 13 5.94 28.46 7.48
CA ALA A 13 7.32 28.70 7.12
C ALA A 13 7.95 29.60 8.19
N VAL A 14 8.86 29.08 9.00
CA VAL A 14 9.71 29.91 9.88
C VAL A 14 10.83 30.50 9.02
N ARG A 15 10.75 31.80 8.73
CA ARG A 15 11.87 32.59 8.21
C ARG A 15 12.77 32.99 9.40
N GLY A 16 13.91 32.34 9.52
CA GLY A 16 15.00 32.81 10.38
C GLY A 16 16.23 33.07 9.52
N SER A 17 16.64 34.33 9.43
CA SER A 17 17.91 34.71 8.84
C SER A 17 19.05 34.39 9.79
N LEU A 18 19.95 33.50 9.44
CA LEU A 18 21.28 33.39 10.06
C LEU A 18 22.34 33.14 9.00
N ARG A 19 23.30 34.06 9.00
CA ARG A 19 24.52 34.01 8.16
C ARG A 19 25.50 32.96 8.67
N SER A 20 26.21 32.41 7.72
CA SER A 20 27.54 31.78 7.74
C SER A 20 27.70 30.33 8.10
N SER A 21 28.31 29.64 7.13
CA SER A 21 29.37 28.64 7.23
C SER A 21 28.95 27.16 7.47
N LEU A 22 29.11 26.41 6.37
CA LEU A 22 29.57 25.02 6.32
C LEU A 22 28.99 24.02 7.36
N MET A 23 27.83 23.49 7.00
CA MET A 23 27.57 22.05 7.15
C MET A 23 26.29 21.72 6.34
N LYS A 24 26.44 20.89 5.29
CA LYS A 24 25.32 20.34 4.55
C LYS A 24 24.61 19.29 5.41
N SER A 25 23.83 19.75 6.38
CA SER A 25 22.85 18.95 7.11
C SER A 25 21.62 18.85 6.22
N LEU A 26 21.32 17.67 5.76
CA LEU A 26 20.01 17.31 5.20
C LEU A 26 18.95 17.61 6.28
N ILE A 27 18.26 18.74 6.14
CA ILE A 27 17.10 19.07 6.96
C ILE A 27 15.97 18.17 6.47
N PHE A 28 15.74 17.07 7.16
CA PHE A 28 14.50 16.30 7.02
C PHE A 28 13.34 17.15 7.56
N PRO A 29 12.22 17.25 6.84
CA PRO A 29 11.06 17.98 7.35
C PRO A 29 10.57 17.34 8.66
N LEU A 30 10.41 18.18 9.66
CA LEU A 30 9.78 17.84 10.93
C LEU A 30 8.29 17.58 10.65
N LEU A 31 7.82 16.35 10.75
CA LEU A 31 6.42 16.01 10.64
C LEU A 31 5.76 16.17 12.01
N LEU A 32 4.93 17.20 12.18
CA LEU A 32 4.16 17.48 13.39
C LEU A 32 2.81 16.77 13.27
N LEU A 33 2.49 15.88 14.18
CA LEU A 33 1.28 15.07 14.18
C LEU A 33 0.52 15.27 15.52
N SER A 34 -0.76 15.60 15.47
CA SER A 34 -1.65 15.65 16.64
C SER A 34 -2.26 14.26 16.90
N LEU A 35 -2.45 13.90 18.17
CA LEU A 35 -2.88 12.55 18.58
C LEU A 35 -4.38 12.28 18.38
N SER A 36 -5.24 13.28 18.41
CA SER A 36 -6.70 13.11 18.35
C SER A 36 -7.25 12.74 16.98
N GLU A 37 -6.52 13.09 15.91
CA GLU A 37 -6.92 12.79 14.55
C GLU A 37 -6.18 11.57 13.97
N MET A 38 -5.33 10.93 14.77
CA MET A 38 -4.42 9.87 14.35
C MET A 38 -4.97 8.45 14.54
N GLN A 39 -6.29 8.25 14.41
CA GLN A 39 -6.82 6.91 14.13
C GLN A 39 -6.52 6.46 12.70
N ALA A 40 -5.88 7.30 11.94
CA ALA A 40 -5.46 7.09 10.56
C ALA A 40 -4.16 6.29 10.46
N GLN A 41 -4.03 5.54 9.38
CA GLN A 41 -2.75 4.92 9.01
C GLN A 41 -1.66 6.00 8.90
N PHE A 42 -0.39 5.66 9.18
CA PHE A 42 0.71 6.57 8.86
C PHE A 42 0.63 6.98 7.39
N PRO A 43 0.71 8.29 7.11
CA PRO A 43 0.67 8.73 5.73
C PRO A 43 1.83 8.09 4.94
N THR A 44 1.49 7.49 3.83
CA THR A 44 2.50 6.99 2.89
C THR A 44 3.04 8.18 2.12
N ILE A 45 4.27 8.59 2.44
CA ILE A 45 4.90 9.76 1.83
C ILE A 45 5.27 9.45 0.38
N PRO A 46 4.86 10.27 -0.61
CA PRO A 46 5.27 10.11 -1.99
C PRO A 46 6.80 10.16 -2.15
N MET A 47 7.31 9.42 -3.12
CA MET A 47 8.73 9.38 -3.44
C MET A 47 8.97 9.56 -4.94
N VAL A 48 10.17 10.03 -5.30
CA VAL A 48 10.59 10.09 -6.70
C VAL A 48 10.79 8.67 -7.22
N LEU A 49 9.98 8.29 -8.22
CA LEU A 49 10.10 7.03 -8.92
C LEU A 49 11.02 7.18 -10.13
N GLN A 50 11.97 6.28 -10.27
CA GLN A 50 12.80 6.18 -11.47
C GLN A 50 12.49 4.86 -12.19
N PRO A 51 12.31 4.87 -13.52
CA PRO A 51 12.14 3.64 -14.27
C PRO A 51 13.41 2.81 -14.18
N GLY A 52 13.21 1.53 -13.93
CA GLY A 52 14.26 0.51 -13.95
C GLY A 52 14.30 -0.24 -15.28
N LYS A 53 14.60 -1.52 -15.22
CA LYS A 53 14.57 -2.40 -16.38
C LYS A 53 13.14 -2.77 -16.74
N VAL A 54 12.90 -3.08 -18.01
CA VAL A 54 11.69 -3.75 -18.48
C VAL A 54 11.74 -5.19 -17.99
N LEU A 55 10.71 -5.61 -17.26
CA LEU A 55 10.59 -6.96 -16.70
C LEU A 55 9.76 -7.88 -17.60
N GLY A 56 8.82 -7.31 -18.38
CA GLY A 56 7.92 -8.03 -19.25
C GLY A 56 7.01 -7.10 -20.03
N LYS A 57 6.05 -7.69 -20.76
CA LYS A 57 5.02 -6.98 -21.52
C LYS A 57 3.68 -7.17 -20.85
N ALA A 58 2.94 -6.07 -20.66
CA ALA A 58 1.55 -6.10 -20.25
C ALA A 58 0.64 -6.27 -21.46
N GLU A 59 -0.43 -7.03 -21.30
CA GLU A 59 -1.53 -7.16 -22.26
C GLU A 59 -2.79 -6.47 -21.75
N TYR A 60 -2.94 -6.41 -20.44
CA TYR A 60 -4.06 -5.76 -19.76
C TYR A 60 -3.59 -4.83 -18.66
N VAL A 61 -4.36 -3.78 -18.45
CA VAL A 61 -4.33 -2.98 -17.22
C VAL A 61 -5.68 -3.14 -16.54
N VAL A 62 -5.66 -3.52 -15.28
CA VAL A 62 -6.88 -3.77 -14.50
C VAL A 62 -6.82 -2.92 -13.23
N ASP A 63 -7.87 -2.18 -12.96
CA ASP A 63 -8.05 -1.40 -11.74
C ASP A 63 -9.12 -2.05 -10.88
N TYR A 64 -8.82 -2.16 -9.60
CA TYR A 64 -9.73 -2.60 -8.57
C TYR A 64 -9.98 -1.48 -7.58
N SER A 65 -11.25 -1.15 -7.35
CA SER A 65 -11.62 -0.42 -6.14
C SER A 65 -11.36 -1.31 -4.94
N TYR A 66 -10.51 -0.86 -4.04
CA TYR A 66 -10.16 -1.56 -2.81
C TYR A 66 -10.71 -0.81 -1.62
N TRP A 67 -11.48 -1.49 -0.82
CA TRP A 67 -12.00 -1.03 0.45
C TRP A 67 -11.50 -1.95 1.57
N SER A 68 -11.07 -1.36 2.70
CA SER A 68 -10.75 -2.14 3.89
C SER A 68 -11.08 -1.40 5.17
N LYS A 69 -11.46 -2.15 6.21
CA LYS A 69 -11.54 -1.60 7.56
C LYS A 69 -10.14 -1.30 8.07
N MET A 70 -9.98 -0.21 8.80
CA MET A 70 -8.70 0.15 9.41
C MET A 70 -8.24 -0.86 10.47
N ALA A 71 -9.20 -1.38 11.26
CA ALA A 71 -9.02 -2.50 12.16
C ALA A 71 -10.28 -3.39 12.10
N PRO A 72 -10.23 -4.68 12.46
CA PRO A 72 -11.37 -5.59 12.35
C PRO A 72 -12.64 -5.07 13.03
N GLN A 73 -12.52 -4.39 14.16
CA GLN A 73 -13.63 -3.83 14.93
C GLN A 73 -13.92 -2.35 14.62
N SER A 74 -13.13 -1.72 13.74
CA SER A 74 -13.31 -0.31 13.39
C SER A 74 -14.59 -0.10 12.58
N LYS A 75 -15.21 1.07 12.78
CA LYS A 75 -16.23 1.60 11.86
C LYS A 75 -15.59 2.34 10.68
N ASP A 76 -14.34 2.78 10.85
CA ASP A 76 -13.61 3.51 9.86
C ASP A 76 -13.00 2.58 8.82
N SER A 77 -12.99 3.02 7.60
CA SER A 77 -12.47 2.29 6.45
C SER A 77 -11.60 3.21 5.61
N VAL A 78 -10.77 2.59 4.80
CA VAL A 78 -9.92 3.26 3.83
C VAL A 78 -10.22 2.72 2.43
N GLU A 79 -10.03 3.60 1.44
CA GLU A 79 -10.27 3.28 0.03
C GLU A 79 -9.03 3.56 -0.80
N ASP A 80 -8.67 2.61 -1.65
CA ASP A 80 -7.57 2.72 -2.61
C ASP A 80 -8.01 2.22 -3.99
N ILE A 81 -7.19 2.48 -5.00
CA ILE A 81 -7.28 1.85 -6.31
C ILE A 81 -6.05 0.97 -6.48
N ILE A 82 -6.26 -0.33 -6.52
CA ILE A 82 -5.19 -1.29 -6.79
C ILE A 82 -5.13 -1.56 -8.28
N ARG A 83 -4.07 -1.11 -8.92
CA ARG A 83 -3.80 -1.38 -10.33
C ARG A 83 -2.93 -2.60 -10.50
N ILE A 84 -3.28 -3.45 -11.46
CA ILE A 84 -2.37 -4.47 -11.97
C ILE A 84 -2.04 -4.23 -13.45
N GLU A 85 -0.76 -4.34 -13.78
CA GLU A 85 -0.25 -4.48 -15.13
C GLU A 85 -0.05 -5.98 -15.37
N LEU A 86 -0.88 -6.57 -16.24
CA LEU A 86 -1.02 -8.01 -16.40
C LEU A 86 -0.43 -8.45 -17.74
N GLY A 87 0.61 -9.25 -17.70
CA GLY A 87 1.21 -9.95 -18.83
C GLY A 87 1.01 -11.47 -18.76
N GLN A 88 1.53 -12.20 -19.75
CA GLN A 88 1.42 -13.66 -19.82
C GLN A 88 2.20 -14.37 -18.68
N THR A 89 3.33 -13.81 -18.32
CA THR A 89 4.27 -14.44 -17.36
C THR A 89 4.53 -13.60 -16.13
N LEU A 90 4.09 -12.34 -16.10
CA LEU A 90 4.38 -11.41 -15.03
C LEU A 90 3.18 -10.53 -14.73
N VAL A 91 2.95 -10.30 -13.44
CA VAL A 91 2.01 -9.30 -12.92
C VAL A 91 2.77 -8.30 -12.06
N LYS A 92 2.48 -7.01 -12.26
CA LYS A 92 2.85 -5.95 -11.34
C LYS A 92 1.59 -5.40 -10.70
N SER A 93 1.53 -5.32 -9.37
CA SER A 93 0.40 -4.80 -8.61
C SER A 93 0.84 -3.68 -7.67
N TYR A 94 0.06 -2.59 -7.58
CA TYR A 94 0.40 -1.42 -6.76
C TYR A 94 -0.80 -0.51 -6.52
N SER A 95 -0.71 0.37 -5.50
CA SER A 95 -1.65 1.49 -5.31
C SER A 95 -1.52 2.50 -6.44
N TYR A 96 -2.59 2.69 -7.21
CA TYR A 96 -2.61 3.66 -8.30
C TYR A 96 -2.64 5.09 -7.78
N LYS A 97 -3.37 5.36 -6.70
CA LYS A 97 -3.39 6.68 -6.05
C LYS A 97 -2.00 7.09 -5.59
N LEU A 98 -1.26 6.16 -4.95
CA LEU A 98 0.11 6.42 -4.52
C LEU A 98 1.06 6.63 -5.69
N TRP A 99 0.92 5.84 -6.76
CA TRP A 99 1.70 6.02 -7.98
C TRP A 99 1.44 7.38 -8.63
N GLN A 100 0.20 7.88 -8.64
CA GLN A 100 -0.13 9.21 -9.15
C GLN A 100 0.59 10.30 -8.35
N ALA A 101 0.59 10.19 -7.02
CA ALA A 101 1.31 11.12 -6.14
C ALA A 101 2.84 11.08 -6.36
N ASP A 102 3.41 9.89 -6.51
CA ASP A 102 4.82 9.68 -6.83
C ASP A 102 5.18 10.28 -8.21
N SER A 103 4.31 10.05 -9.20
CA SER A 103 4.47 10.56 -10.56
C SER A 103 4.43 12.08 -10.58
N ALA A 104 3.48 12.67 -9.88
CA ALA A 104 3.38 14.13 -9.74
C ALA A 104 4.65 14.72 -9.11
N LEU A 105 5.17 14.12 -8.05
CA LEU A 105 6.42 14.54 -7.42
C LEU A 105 7.63 14.34 -8.36
N THR A 106 7.66 13.24 -9.12
CA THR A 106 8.76 12.92 -10.03
C THR A 106 8.88 13.95 -11.16
N HIS A 107 7.75 14.42 -11.69
CA HIS A 107 7.67 15.34 -12.82
C HIS A 107 7.49 16.81 -12.41
N ALA A 108 7.47 17.11 -11.11
CA ALA A 108 7.34 18.47 -10.64
C ALA A 108 8.54 19.32 -11.12
N PRO A 109 8.30 20.49 -11.74
CA PRO A 109 9.36 21.38 -12.21
C PRO A 109 10.19 21.94 -11.06
N ASP A 110 9.58 22.13 -9.91
CA ASP A 110 10.22 22.56 -8.67
C ASP A 110 10.16 21.44 -7.63
N LYS A 111 11.32 20.89 -7.30
CA LYS A 111 11.45 19.83 -6.27
C LYS A 111 11.19 20.33 -4.85
N SER A 112 11.11 21.64 -4.66
CA SER A 112 10.66 22.27 -3.42
C SER A 112 9.12 22.40 -3.37
N ALA A 113 8.41 22.12 -4.48
CA ALA A 113 6.98 22.08 -4.50
C ALA A 113 6.51 21.11 -3.43
N ARG A 114 5.69 21.62 -2.52
CA ARG A 114 5.21 20.94 -1.32
C ARG A 114 4.67 19.56 -1.67
N MET A 115 5.33 18.56 -1.16
CA MET A 115 4.90 17.17 -1.24
C MET A 115 3.48 17.08 -0.66
N ARG A 116 2.48 16.99 -1.52
CA ARG A 116 1.12 16.67 -1.07
C ARG A 116 1.18 15.26 -0.56
N VAL A 117 1.10 15.12 0.75
CA VAL A 117 0.81 13.80 1.32
C VAL A 117 -0.62 13.52 0.94
N PRO A 118 -0.88 12.50 0.13
CA PRO A 118 -2.25 12.16 -0.23
C PRO A 118 -3.05 11.79 1.02
N ASP A 119 -4.36 12.03 0.96
CA ASP A 119 -5.28 11.61 1.99
C ASP A 119 -5.17 10.08 2.21
N GLU A 120 -5.58 9.66 3.38
CA GLU A 120 -5.42 8.32 3.96
C GLU A 120 -5.83 7.15 3.04
N GLY A 121 -5.28 5.98 3.30
CA GLY A 121 -5.78 4.71 2.78
C GLY A 121 -4.98 4.06 1.65
N MET A 122 -3.89 4.66 1.18
CA MET A 122 -3.12 4.05 0.09
C MET A 122 -2.26 2.89 0.58
N SER A 123 -2.34 1.78 -0.12
CA SER A 123 -1.50 0.62 0.14
C SER A 123 -0.01 0.95 -0.06
N PRO A 124 0.83 0.76 0.97
CA PRO A 124 2.28 0.97 0.87
C PRO A 124 2.99 -0.17 0.14
N PHE A 125 2.25 -1.15 -0.36
CA PHE A 125 2.80 -2.34 -1.00
C PHE A 125 2.78 -2.23 -2.51
N TRP A 126 3.79 -2.84 -3.16
CA TRP A 126 3.73 -3.24 -4.55
C TRP A 126 4.40 -4.60 -4.75
N TYR A 127 4.00 -5.28 -5.81
CA TYR A 127 4.34 -6.68 -6.07
C TYR A 127 4.77 -6.88 -7.52
N TYR A 128 5.75 -7.74 -7.72
CA TYR A 128 6.08 -8.34 -9.02
C TYR A 128 5.96 -9.83 -8.87
N ARG A 129 4.98 -10.43 -9.54
CA ARG A 129 4.73 -11.88 -9.46
C ARG A 129 5.03 -12.55 -10.78
N ASP A 130 5.94 -13.49 -10.77
CA ASP A 130 6.18 -14.42 -11.86
C ASP A 130 5.09 -15.49 -11.86
N LEU A 131 4.30 -15.54 -12.94
CA LEU A 131 3.16 -16.46 -13.07
C LEU A 131 3.60 -17.88 -13.44
N THR A 132 4.85 -18.07 -13.89
CA THR A 132 5.39 -19.37 -14.28
C THR A 132 5.75 -20.25 -13.09
N ASN A 133 6.15 -19.63 -11.99
CA ASN A 133 6.62 -20.33 -10.78
C ASN A 133 6.00 -19.80 -9.48
N GLY A 134 5.14 -18.76 -9.56
CA GLY A 134 4.47 -18.14 -8.42
C GLY A 134 5.38 -17.27 -7.54
N ARG A 135 6.66 -17.13 -7.88
CA ARG A 135 7.61 -16.31 -7.12
C ARG A 135 7.18 -14.84 -7.16
N THR A 136 7.01 -14.25 -5.99
CA THR A 136 6.54 -12.88 -5.82
C THR A 136 7.60 -12.07 -5.09
N GLN A 137 8.09 -11.02 -5.72
CA GLN A 137 8.89 -9.99 -5.09
C GLN A 137 7.93 -9.01 -4.43
N VAL A 138 7.95 -8.95 -3.11
CA VAL A 138 7.15 -8.03 -2.30
C VAL A 138 7.99 -6.84 -1.90
N TRP A 139 7.41 -5.66 -2.04
CA TRP A 139 8.00 -4.39 -1.67
C TRP A 139 7.07 -3.65 -0.73
N TYR A 140 7.62 -3.05 0.30
CA TYR A 140 6.88 -2.30 1.29
C TYR A 140 7.56 -0.97 1.56
N ARG A 141 6.79 0.09 1.42
CA ARG A 141 7.21 1.45 1.76
C ARG A 141 7.00 1.67 3.25
N THR A 142 8.11 1.78 3.99
CA THR A 142 8.01 2.06 5.42
C THR A 142 7.52 3.49 5.67
N PRO A 143 6.80 3.73 6.78
CA PRO A 143 6.31 5.05 7.11
C PRO A 143 7.44 6.11 7.18
N LEU A 144 7.06 7.38 6.95
CA LEU A 144 7.92 8.55 7.14
C LEU A 144 9.27 8.47 6.41
N SER A 145 9.26 8.03 5.15
CA SER A 145 10.47 7.96 4.29
C SER A 145 11.60 7.08 4.83
N GLY A 146 11.27 6.06 5.60
CA GLY A 146 12.23 5.02 6.01
C GLY A 146 12.70 4.15 4.83
N PRO A 147 13.55 3.15 5.08
CA PRO A 147 14.03 2.26 4.04
C PRO A 147 12.89 1.44 3.43
N ILE A 148 12.94 1.22 2.12
CA ILE A 148 12.03 0.27 1.47
C ILE A 148 12.41 -1.14 1.89
N LEU A 149 11.47 -1.89 2.46
CA LEU A 149 11.68 -3.30 2.74
C LEU A 149 11.28 -4.15 1.54
N SER A 150 12.07 -5.18 1.26
CA SER A 150 11.77 -6.11 0.18
C SER A 150 12.07 -7.54 0.59
N TYR A 151 11.19 -8.46 0.20
CA TYR A 151 11.39 -9.89 0.38
C TYR A 151 10.79 -10.68 -0.77
N ILE A 152 11.21 -11.93 -0.87
CA ILE A 152 10.67 -12.88 -1.84
C ILE A 152 9.73 -13.82 -1.11
N ASP A 153 8.59 -14.07 -1.73
CA ASP A 153 7.57 -14.99 -1.28
C ASP A 153 7.12 -15.89 -2.43
N THR A 154 6.50 -17.01 -2.10
CA THR A 154 5.82 -17.87 -3.06
C THR A 154 4.45 -18.22 -2.47
N PRO A 155 3.47 -17.29 -2.53
CA PRO A 155 2.16 -17.51 -1.97
C PRO A 155 1.45 -18.65 -2.69
N THR A 156 0.97 -19.61 -1.92
CA THR A 156 0.18 -20.74 -2.42
C THR A 156 -1.26 -20.62 -1.95
N PHE A 157 -2.19 -20.87 -2.87
CA PHE A 157 -3.62 -20.76 -2.58
C PHE A 157 -4.28 -22.11 -2.85
N SER A 158 -4.94 -22.67 -1.83
CA SER A 158 -5.75 -23.89 -1.95
C SER A 158 -7.21 -23.50 -2.19
N TRP A 159 -7.52 -23.13 -3.45
CA TRP A 159 -8.85 -22.73 -3.83
C TRP A 159 -9.79 -23.92 -3.97
N THR A 160 -10.99 -23.80 -3.41
CA THR A 160 -12.13 -24.68 -3.67
C THR A 160 -13.09 -23.94 -4.60
N ILE A 161 -13.16 -24.37 -5.87
CA ILE A 161 -14.08 -23.79 -6.84
C ILE A 161 -15.48 -24.36 -6.58
N THR A 162 -16.48 -23.47 -6.52
CA THR A 162 -17.88 -23.84 -6.27
C THR A 162 -18.70 -23.87 -7.56
N GLY A 163 -19.96 -24.34 -7.46
CA GLY A 163 -20.91 -24.29 -8.57
C GLY A 163 -21.56 -22.92 -8.80
N SER A 164 -21.34 -21.95 -7.90
CA SER A 164 -21.97 -20.63 -7.97
C SER A 164 -21.41 -19.80 -9.10
N LYS A 165 -22.28 -19.15 -9.87
CA LYS A 165 -21.93 -18.27 -11.00
C LYS A 165 -22.66 -16.94 -10.89
N LYS A 166 -22.04 -15.87 -11.37
CA LYS A 166 -22.65 -14.55 -11.61
C LYS A 166 -21.95 -13.84 -12.75
N THR A 167 -22.54 -12.77 -13.24
CA THR A 167 -21.90 -11.89 -14.23
C THR A 167 -21.33 -10.65 -13.54
N ILE A 168 -20.04 -10.34 -13.80
CA ILE A 168 -19.39 -9.13 -13.34
C ILE A 168 -18.85 -8.38 -14.57
N SER A 169 -19.29 -7.16 -14.78
CA SER A 169 -18.84 -6.30 -15.91
C SER A 169 -18.90 -7.01 -17.27
N GLY A 170 -19.95 -7.84 -17.49
CA GLY A 170 -20.17 -8.59 -18.73
C GLY A 170 -19.41 -9.92 -18.83
N TYR A 171 -18.58 -10.27 -17.84
CA TYR A 171 -17.87 -11.55 -17.79
C TYR A 171 -18.63 -12.57 -16.93
N GLU A 172 -18.83 -13.78 -17.45
CA GLU A 172 -19.28 -14.90 -16.63
C GLU A 172 -18.18 -15.25 -15.63
N THR A 173 -18.53 -15.31 -14.35
CA THR A 173 -17.60 -15.61 -13.25
C THR A 173 -18.06 -16.80 -12.46
N GLN A 174 -17.11 -17.46 -11.81
CA GLN A 174 -17.32 -18.56 -10.90
C GLN A 174 -16.73 -18.25 -9.53
N LEU A 175 -17.43 -18.67 -8.47
CA LEU A 175 -16.99 -18.47 -7.09
C LEU A 175 -15.98 -19.54 -6.69
N ALA A 176 -14.91 -19.09 -6.06
CA ALA A 176 -13.95 -19.94 -5.35
C ALA A 176 -13.72 -19.41 -3.93
N THR A 177 -13.41 -20.32 -3.01
CA THR A 177 -13.10 -20.00 -1.61
C THR A 177 -11.75 -20.57 -1.22
N CYS A 178 -11.03 -19.89 -0.33
CA CYS A 178 -9.82 -20.43 0.29
C CYS A 178 -9.60 -19.86 1.70
N VAL A 179 -8.79 -20.58 2.48
CA VAL A 179 -8.13 -19.98 3.65
C VAL A 179 -6.71 -19.66 3.24
N PHE A 180 -6.35 -18.40 3.34
CA PHE A 180 -5.02 -17.94 3.02
C PHE A 180 -4.43 -17.22 4.24
N ARG A 181 -3.38 -17.81 4.82
CA ARG A 181 -2.63 -17.26 5.94
C ARG A 181 -3.52 -16.70 7.05
N GLY A 182 -4.39 -17.57 7.58
CA GLY A 182 -5.25 -17.28 8.72
C GLY A 182 -6.55 -16.53 8.39
N ARG A 183 -6.76 -16.08 7.13
CA ARG A 183 -7.97 -15.37 6.73
C ARG A 183 -8.71 -16.12 5.62
N SER A 184 -10.04 -16.21 5.73
CA SER A 184 -10.91 -16.84 4.71
C SER A 184 -11.27 -15.81 3.65
N TYR A 185 -11.21 -16.23 2.37
CA TYR A 185 -11.51 -15.40 1.21
C TYR A 185 -12.50 -16.05 0.27
N GLU A 186 -13.29 -15.22 -0.40
CA GLU A 186 -14.14 -15.54 -1.53
C GLU A 186 -13.66 -14.77 -2.75
N ALA A 187 -13.48 -15.45 -3.87
CA ALA A 187 -13.03 -14.86 -5.14
C ALA A 187 -13.99 -15.22 -6.27
N TRP A 188 -14.41 -14.21 -7.02
CA TRP A 188 -15.11 -14.41 -8.29
C TRP A 188 -14.10 -14.22 -9.42
N PHE A 189 -13.85 -15.27 -10.17
CA PHE A 189 -12.90 -15.27 -11.28
C PHE A 189 -13.57 -15.60 -12.59
N THR A 190 -12.99 -15.11 -13.71
CA THR A 190 -13.48 -15.41 -15.04
C THR A 190 -12.49 -16.26 -15.84
N PRO A 191 -12.92 -17.43 -16.37
CA PRO A 191 -12.09 -18.20 -17.29
C PRO A 191 -11.90 -17.54 -18.68
N SER A 192 -12.72 -16.54 -19.01
CA SER A 192 -12.64 -15.82 -20.28
C SER A 192 -11.32 -15.05 -20.44
N ILE A 193 -10.64 -14.77 -19.33
CA ILE A 193 -9.28 -14.23 -19.30
C ILE A 193 -8.41 -15.25 -18.58
N PRO A 194 -7.78 -16.21 -19.31
CA PRO A 194 -7.14 -17.38 -18.71
C PRO A 194 -5.75 -17.07 -18.17
N ILE A 195 -5.63 -15.98 -17.39
CA ILE A 195 -4.41 -15.55 -16.72
C ILE A 195 -4.65 -15.64 -15.21
N SER A 196 -3.85 -16.46 -14.54
CA SER A 196 -3.97 -16.75 -13.11
C SER A 196 -3.51 -15.58 -12.25
N ALA A 197 -4.30 -14.51 -12.19
CA ALA A 197 -3.97 -13.27 -11.51
C ALA A 197 -5.17 -12.65 -10.79
N GLY A 198 -4.89 -11.70 -9.90
CA GLY A 198 -5.86 -10.91 -9.16
C GLY A 198 -5.20 -9.72 -8.47
N PRO A 199 -5.95 -8.96 -7.65
CA PRO A 199 -5.42 -7.80 -6.95
C PRO A 199 -4.37 -8.21 -5.91
N SER A 200 -3.44 -7.28 -5.61
CA SER A 200 -2.33 -7.48 -4.67
C SER A 200 -1.50 -8.72 -5.04
N LEU A 201 -1.38 -9.67 -4.13
CA LEU A 201 -0.63 -10.91 -4.33
C LEU A 201 -1.51 -12.11 -4.75
N PHE A 202 -2.83 -11.93 -4.87
CA PHE A 202 -3.76 -13.04 -5.13
C PHE A 202 -3.68 -13.58 -6.56
N GLY A 203 -3.99 -14.85 -6.70
CA GLY A 203 -4.04 -15.61 -7.94
C GLY A 203 -4.21 -17.10 -7.67
N GLY A 204 -3.78 -17.98 -8.60
CA GLY A 204 -3.88 -19.43 -8.43
C GLY A 204 -5.22 -20.03 -8.91
N LEU A 205 -6.14 -19.22 -9.42
CA LEU A 205 -7.35 -19.67 -10.10
C LEU A 205 -7.13 -19.78 -11.61
N PRO A 206 -7.90 -20.58 -12.33
CA PRO A 206 -7.76 -20.74 -13.80
C PRO A 206 -8.41 -19.57 -14.55
N GLY A 207 -8.05 -18.34 -14.18
CA GLY A 207 -8.54 -17.10 -14.76
C GLY A 207 -8.34 -15.89 -13.87
N LEU A 208 -8.70 -14.72 -14.39
CA LEU A 208 -8.57 -13.45 -13.71
C LEU A 208 -9.63 -13.31 -12.62
N ILE A 209 -9.20 -12.97 -11.40
CA ILE A 209 -10.08 -12.62 -10.28
C ILE A 209 -10.66 -11.22 -10.54
N LEU A 210 -11.98 -11.11 -10.62
CA LEU A 210 -12.67 -9.83 -10.83
C LEU A 210 -13.21 -9.23 -9.52
N GLU A 211 -13.47 -10.07 -8.52
CA GLU A 211 -13.86 -9.64 -7.18
C GLU A 211 -13.20 -10.55 -6.15
N LEU A 212 -12.72 -9.98 -5.08
CA LEU A 212 -12.12 -10.70 -3.95
C LEU A 212 -12.58 -10.06 -2.65
N ARG A 213 -13.09 -10.85 -1.72
CA ARG A 213 -13.43 -10.34 -0.39
C ARG A 213 -12.99 -11.28 0.71
N SER A 214 -12.66 -10.74 1.84
CA SER A 214 -12.51 -11.53 3.06
C SER A 214 -13.88 -11.86 3.65
N VAL A 215 -14.04 -13.07 4.16
CA VAL A 215 -15.33 -13.57 4.73
C VAL A 215 -15.72 -12.77 5.98
N ASP A 216 -14.74 -12.26 6.73
CA ASP A 216 -14.95 -11.37 7.87
C ASP A 216 -15.40 -9.95 7.49
N GLY A 217 -15.53 -9.66 6.18
CA GLY A 217 -15.99 -8.38 5.66
C GLY A 217 -15.04 -7.21 5.91
N THR A 218 -13.75 -7.47 6.11
CA THR A 218 -12.76 -6.41 6.40
C THR A 218 -11.93 -5.97 5.21
N HIS A 219 -11.93 -6.75 4.12
CA HIS A 219 -11.26 -6.42 2.87
C HIS A 219 -12.15 -6.75 1.68
N HIS A 220 -12.23 -5.84 0.72
CA HIS A 220 -13.00 -6.04 -0.51
C HIS A 220 -12.30 -5.38 -1.69
N PHE A 221 -12.04 -6.14 -2.74
CA PHE A 221 -11.55 -5.70 -4.03
C PHE A 221 -12.62 -5.96 -5.07
N THR A 222 -13.01 -4.94 -5.81
CA THR A 222 -14.03 -5.04 -6.87
C THR A 222 -13.43 -4.49 -8.16
N LEU A 223 -13.62 -5.20 -9.26
CA LEU A 223 -13.22 -4.72 -10.59
C LEU A 223 -13.86 -3.36 -10.86
N ASP A 224 -13.04 -2.36 -11.12
CA ASP A 224 -13.44 -1.02 -11.53
C ASP A 224 -13.25 -0.81 -13.03
N ALA A 225 -12.06 -1.15 -13.54
CA ALA A 225 -11.76 -1.07 -14.97
C ALA A 225 -10.88 -2.23 -15.44
N LEU A 226 -11.16 -2.68 -16.67
CA LEU A 226 -10.34 -3.68 -17.37
C LEU A 226 -10.12 -3.21 -18.80
N GLN A 227 -8.88 -2.98 -19.16
CA GLN A 227 -8.49 -2.49 -20.48
C GLN A 227 -7.45 -3.41 -21.09
N LYS A 228 -7.69 -3.85 -22.33
CA LYS A 228 -6.65 -4.47 -23.14
C LYS A 228 -5.69 -3.37 -23.59
N ARG A 229 -4.48 -3.38 -23.03
CA ARG A 229 -3.49 -2.32 -23.26
C ARG A 229 -2.09 -2.94 -23.27
N ALA A 230 -1.48 -2.97 -24.45
CA ALA A 230 -0.08 -3.35 -24.56
C ALA A 230 0.84 -2.28 -23.97
N GLY A 231 1.87 -2.70 -23.24
CA GLY A 231 2.84 -1.80 -22.64
C GLY A 231 3.99 -2.57 -21.99
N ASP A 232 4.95 -1.84 -21.46
CA ASP A 232 6.07 -2.42 -20.72
C ASP A 232 5.73 -2.49 -19.23
N ILE A 233 5.96 -3.64 -18.62
CA ILE A 233 5.99 -3.78 -17.16
C ILE A 233 7.40 -3.39 -16.71
N VAL A 234 7.51 -2.21 -16.11
CA VAL A 234 8.80 -1.61 -15.73
C VAL A 234 9.01 -1.73 -14.23
N GLU A 235 10.21 -2.16 -13.85
CA GLU A 235 10.66 -2.12 -12.45
C GLU A 235 10.78 -0.66 -11.98
N TRP A 236 10.49 -0.42 -10.72
CA TRP A 236 10.79 0.87 -10.10
C TRP A 236 12.13 0.81 -9.38
N LYS A 237 13.05 1.69 -9.76
CA LYS A 237 14.29 1.91 -9.00
C LYS A 237 13.97 2.75 -7.77
N VAL A 238 14.29 2.20 -6.62
CA VAL A 238 14.10 2.85 -5.33
C VAL A 238 15.43 2.94 -4.58
N ARG A 239 15.56 3.94 -3.72
CA ARG A 239 16.73 4.12 -2.86
C ARG A 239 16.51 3.44 -1.51
N LEU A 240 17.60 3.18 -0.79
CA LEU A 240 17.58 2.66 0.57
C LEU A 240 16.74 1.37 0.72
N VAL A 241 17.01 0.39 -0.14
CA VAL A 241 16.37 -0.92 -0.07
C VAL A 241 17.04 -1.78 0.98
N LYS A 242 16.25 -2.38 1.85
CA LYS A 242 16.68 -3.40 2.80
C LYS A 242 15.97 -4.71 2.50
N THR A 243 16.71 -5.70 2.04
CA THR A 243 16.20 -7.06 1.84
C THR A 243 16.09 -7.76 3.19
N VAL A 244 14.94 -8.36 3.44
CA VAL A 244 14.62 -9.07 4.69
C VAL A 244 13.96 -10.41 4.37
N SER A 245 13.86 -11.31 5.34
CA SER A 245 12.99 -12.48 5.21
C SER A 245 11.54 -12.11 5.50
N ARG A 246 10.57 -12.92 5.03
CA ARG A 246 9.15 -12.72 5.35
C ARG A 246 8.89 -12.67 6.86
N PRO A 247 9.43 -13.57 7.71
CA PRO A 247 9.27 -13.46 9.17
C PRO A 247 9.82 -12.16 9.76
N GLN A 248 10.99 -11.69 9.29
CA GLN A 248 11.53 -10.39 9.71
C GLN A 248 10.65 -9.23 9.32
N PHE A 249 10.08 -9.28 8.10
CA PHE A 249 9.11 -8.29 7.64
C PHE A 249 7.86 -8.29 8.51
N ARG A 250 7.25 -9.45 8.77
CA ARG A 250 6.05 -9.60 9.61
C ARG A 250 6.28 -9.01 11.01
N ASN A 251 7.39 -9.35 11.63
CA ASN A 251 7.78 -8.82 12.94
C ASN A 251 7.92 -7.28 12.91
N TYR A 252 8.55 -6.73 11.86
CA TYR A 252 8.64 -5.28 11.69
C TYR A 252 7.25 -4.65 11.50
N TYR A 253 6.42 -5.21 10.62
CA TYR A 253 5.10 -4.69 10.28
C TYR A 253 4.19 -4.66 11.50
N GLU A 254 4.17 -5.72 12.30
CA GLU A 254 3.44 -5.77 13.56
C GLU A 254 3.95 -4.74 14.58
N ARG A 255 5.27 -4.64 14.76
CA ARG A 255 5.87 -3.68 15.70
C ARG A 255 5.60 -2.23 15.32
N VAL A 256 5.62 -1.88 14.03
CA VAL A 256 5.34 -0.50 13.61
C VAL A 256 3.88 -0.11 13.89
N HIS A 257 2.97 -1.06 13.94
CA HIS A 257 1.57 -0.82 14.30
C HIS A 257 1.34 -0.78 15.81
N LYS A 258 1.99 -1.68 16.56
CA LYS A 258 1.86 -1.73 18.03
C LYS A 258 2.67 -0.65 18.75
N HIS A 259 3.86 -0.35 18.28
CA HIS A 259 4.81 0.58 18.92
C HIS A 259 5.44 1.51 17.86
N PRO A 260 4.63 2.35 17.19
CA PRO A 260 5.07 3.12 16.03
C PRO A 260 6.24 4.05 16.33
N ILE A 261 6.14 4.86 17.38
CA ILE A 261 7.16 5.86 17.70
C ILE A 261 8.49 5.19 18.04
N GLN A 262 8.47 4.17 18.91
CA GLN A 262 9.67 3.42 19.26
C GLN A 262 10.29 2.73 18.05
N THR A 263 9.48 2.10 17.19
CA THR A 263 9.94 1.37 16.00
C THR A 263 10.56 2.32 14.99
N LEU A 264 9.95 3.46 14.72
CA LEU A 264 10.46 4.44 13.77
C LEU A 264 11.73 5.11 14.26
N ARG A 265 11.84 5.41 15.56
CA ARG A 265 13.07 5.94 16.18
C ARG A 265 14.22 4.94 16.13
N SER A 266 13.95 3.65 16.38
CA SER A 266 14.97 2.60 16.28
C SER A 266 15.52 2.45 14.85
N ASN A 267 14.79 2.93 13.85
CA ASN A 267 15.21 3.03 12.45
C ASN A 267 15.91 4.37 12.11
N GLY A 268 16.20 5.20 13.11
CA GLY A 268 16.89 6.48 12.95
C GLY A 268 15.98 7.65 12.55
N GLN A 269 14.67 7.47 12.59
CA GLN A 269 13.72 8.55 12.28
C GLN A 269 13.49 9.42 13.52
N ARG A 270 13.46 10.74 13.32
CA ARG A 270 13.17 11.70 14.39
C ARG A 270 11.68 12.00 14.41
N ILE A 271 10.99 11.59 15.46
CA ILE A 271 9.55 11.79 15.65
C ILE A 271 9.36 12.55 16.96
N TYR A 272 8.56 13.60 16.87
CA TYR A 272 8.17 14.43 18.01
C TYR A 272 6.65 14.39 18.09
N PRO A 273 6.08 13.53 18.96
CA PRO A 273 4.63 13.43 19.10
C PRO A 273 4.06 14.71 19.72
N GLN A 274 2.85 15.06 19.30
CA GLN A 274 2.11 16.22 19.80
C GLN A 274 0.72 15.80 20.25
N ASP A 275 0.17 16.51 21.24
CA ASP A 275 -1.23 16.42 21.61
C ASP A 275 -2.15 17.13 20.58
N ASP A 276 -3.45 17.07 20.80
CA ASP A 276 -4.47 17.67 19.93
C ASP A 276 -4.38 19.20 19.85
N GLN A 277 -3.68 19.81 20.80
CA GLN A 277 -3.45 21.24 20.86
C GLN A 277 -2.14 21.64 20.16
N GLY A 278 -1.37 20.65 19.69
CA GLY A 278 -0.07 20.85 19.03
C GLY A 278 1.11 20.99 19.99
N ASN A 279 0.94 20.70 21.27
CA ASN A 279 2.04 20.70 22.24
C ASN A 279 2.84 19.40 22.12
N PHE A 280 4.16 19.50 22.25
CA PHE A 280 5.00 18.31 22.32
C PHE A 280 4.72 17.51 23.56
N ILE A 281 4.47 16.20 23.41
CA ILE A 281 4.29 15.27 24.52
C ILE A 281 5.52 14.39 24.67
N SER A 282 5.69 13.87 25.89
CA SER A 282 6.78 12.94 26.19
C SER A 282 6.59 11.58 25.53
N GLU A 283 7.67 10.79 25.45
CA GLU A 283 7.59 9.40 24.98
C GLU A 283 6.67 8.54 25.86
N ALA A 284 6.66 8.78 27.16
CA ALA A 284 5.82 8.04 28.10
C ALA A 284 4.32 8.28 27.83
N GLU A 285 3.95 9.50 27.46
CA GLU A 285 2.57 9.85 27.08
C GLU A 285 2.17 9.27 25.72
N ALA A 286 3.14 9.09 24.82
CA ALA A 286 2.91 8.54 23.49
C ALA A 286 3.02 7.00 23.41
N VAL A 287 3.36 6.32 24.50
CA VAL A 287 3.62 4.87 24.53
C VAL A 287 2.38 4.05 24.16
N ASP A 288 1.20 4.49 24.54
CA ASP A 288 -0.05 3.75 24.29
C ASP A 288 -0.64 3.99 22.91
N TRP A 289 -0.03 4.86 22.10
CA TRP A 289 -0.51 5.11 20.75
C TRP A 289 -0.20 3.95 19.82
N GLN A 290 -1.22 3.44 19.13
CA GLN A 290 -1.14 2.35 18.17
C GLN A 290 -1.73 2.77 16.82
N ILE A 291 -1.18 2.22 15.75
CA ILE A 291 -1.79 2.36 14.43
C ILE A 291 -2.78 1.21 14.25
N PRO A 292 -3.95 1.46 13.67
CA PRO A 292 -4.88 0.39 13.33
C PRO A 292 -4.20 -0.71 12.53
N TYR A 293 -4.45 -1.96 12.87
CA TYR A 293 -3.80 -3.14 12.28
C TYR A 293 -4.82 -4.12 11.72
N ASN A 294 -4.90 -4.18 10.42
CA ASN A 294 -5.75 -5.12 9.70
C ASN A 294 -5.05 -5.58 8.41
N PRO A 295 -4.04 -6.44 8.51
CA PRO A 295 -3.32 -6.92 7.34
C PRO A 295 -4.17 -7.90 6.52
N ILE A 296 -3.91 -7.97 5.22
CA ILE A 296 -4.47 -9.00 4.32
C ILE A 296 -4.12 -10.41 4.82
N GLU A 297 -2.94 -10.59 5.40
CA GLU A 297 -2.44 -11.85 5.94
C GLU A 297 -2.36 -11.78 7.47
N LEU A 298 -2.91 -12.76 8.18
CA LEU A 298 -2.85 -12.83 9.66
C LEU A 298 -1.64 -13.62 10.18
N GLU A 299 -1.04 -14.50 9.33
CA GLU A 299 0.12 -15.36 9.67
C GLU A 299 1.37 -14.99 8.89
#